data_57d3e931d55d5f1d4483a4e45f11d404
#
_entry.id   57d3e931d55d5f1d4483a4e45f11d404
#
_cell.length_a   1.000
_cell.length_b   1.000
_cell.length_c   1.000
_cell.angle_alpha   90.00
_cell.angle_beta   90.00
_cell.angle_gamma   90.00
#
_symmetry.space_group_name_H-M   'P 1'
#
loop_
_entity.id
_entity.type
_entity.pdbx_description
1 polymer ?
#
loop_
_entity_poly.entity_id
_entity_poly.type
_entity_poly.pdbx_seq_one_letter_code
_entity_poly.pdbx_strand_id
1 'polypeptide(L)'
;MSNAPYLLDRARSGYRMGHGKVLDHMFLDGLEDAYDKGRLMGTFAEDCAEHNGFTREAQDAFAIASLTRAQEAITHGSFASEIVPVQVTVGKEQKTILHDEQPPKARLDKIASLKPAFRDGGTVTAANSSSISDGAAALLLMRESQALKRGLKPLAXXXCC
;
A
#
# COMPACT_ATOMS: atom_id res chain seq x y z
N MET A 1 2.06 -1.16 -8.51
CA MET A 1 2.74 0.13 -8.72
C MET A 1 4.04 0.02 -9.52
N SER A 2 4.65 -1.17 -9.58
CA SER A 2 5.92 -1.40 -10.31
C SER A 2 5.90 -1.00 -11.78
N ASN A 3 4.73 -1.05 -12.41
CA ASN A 3 4.58 -0.70 -13.83
C ASN A 3 3.86 0.63 -14.06
N ALA A 4 3.77 1.49 -13.04
CA ALA A 4 3.16 2.80 -13.20
C ALA A 4 4.01 3.63 -14.20
N PRO A 5 3.39 4.18 -15.24
CA PRO A 5 4.15 4.92 -16.27
C PRO A 5 4.51 6.34 -15.83
N TYR A 6 5.46 6.93 -16.53
CA TYR A 6 5.64 8.36 -16.49
C TYR A 6 4.80 8.99 -17.60
N LEU A 7 4.20 10.14 -17.33
CA LEU A 7 3.23 10.79 -18.19
C LEU A 7 3.78 12.12 -18.73
N LEU A 8 3.50 12.37 -20.00
CA LEU A 8 3.73 13.67 -20.64
C LEU A 8 2.34 14.26 -20.96
N ASP A 9 2.00 15.34 -20.28
CA ASP A 9 0.64 15.92 -20.31
C ASP A 9 0.21 16.41 -21.70
N ARG A 10 1.17 16.86 -22.54
CA ARG A 10 0.88 17.42 -23.86
C ARG A 10 1.44 16.61 -25.02
N ALA A 11 1.89 15.40 -24.80
CA ALA A 11 2.54 14.61 -25.87
C ALA A 11 1.61 14.42 -27.07
N ARG A 12 0.32 14.22 -26.85
CA ARG A 12 -0.65 13.98 -27.93
C ARG A 12 -0.91 15.24 -28.79
N SER A 13 -1.00 16.39 -28.16
CA SER A 13 -1.25 17.67 -28.87
C SER A 13 0.05 18.42 -29.24
N GLY A 14 1.17 17.96 -28.75
CA GLY A 14 2.49 18.50 -29.02
C GLY A 14 2.96 19.56 -28.02
N TYR A 15 4.26 19.55 -27.79
CA TYR A 15 4.93 20.60 -27.03
C TYR A 15 5.39 21.67 -28.00
N ARG A 16 5.06 22.90 -27.71
CA ARG A 16 5.51 24.03 -28.50
C ARG A 16 6.79 24.59 -27.89
N MET A 17 6.98 25.89 -27.86
CA MET A 17 8.17 26.49 -27.28
C MET A 17 8.07 26.47 -25.75
N GLY A 18 9.19 26.13 -25.09
CA GLY A 18 9.29 26.08 -23.63
C GLY A 18 9.42 24.67 -23.09
N HIS A 19 9.58 24.57 -21.78
CA HIS A 19 9.80 23.30 -21.10
C HIS A 19 8.50 22.52 -20.93
N GLY A 20 8.60 21.18 -20.91
CA GLY A 20 7.52 20.28 -20.53
C GLY A 20 7.81 19.66 -19.17
N LYS A 21 6.82 18.93 -18.61
CA LYS A 21 6.95 18.18 -17.36
C LYS A 21 6.75 16.70 -17.61
N VAL A 22 7.48 15.88 -16.86
CA VAL A 22 7.28 14.43 -16.79
C VAL A 22 6.69 14.14 -15.41
N LEU A 23 5.51 13.51 -15.38
CA LEU A 23 4.78 13.23 -14.14
C LEU A 23 4.85 11.75 -13.84
N ASP A 24 5.11 11.39 -12.58
CA ASP A 24 5.05 10.01 -12.12
C ASP A 24 3.57 9.68 -11.86
N HIS A 25 3.02 8.74 -12.63
CA HIS A 25 1.62 8.33 -12.51
C HIS A 25 1.31 7.77 -11.11
N MET A 26 2.27 7.08 -10.48
CA MET A 26 2.09 6.54 -9.14
C MET A 26 1.80 7.68 -8.13
N PHE A 27 2.55 8.79 -8.22
CA PHE A 27 2.31 9.95 -7.37
C PHE A 27 1.00 10.65 -7.75
N LEU A 28 0.84 10.93 -9.05
CA LEU A 28 -0.29 11.74 -9.55
C LEU A 28 -1.66 11.16 -9.19
N ASP A 29 -1.83 9.83 -9.30
CA ASP A 29 -3.11 9.18 -9.10
C ASP A 29 -3.18 8.29 -7.84
N GLY A 30 -2.05 8.05 -7.16
CA GLY A 30 -2.03 7.13 -6.03
C GLY A 30 -1.58 7.73 -4.70
N LEU A 31 -0.65 8.68 -4.73
CA LEU A 31 0.00 9.16 -3.51
C LEU A 31 -0.27 10.64 -3.21
N GLU A 32 -0.68 11.42 -4.22
CA GLU A 32 -1.05 12.83 -4.05
C GLU A 32 -2.55 12.97 -3.82
N ASP A 33 -2.92 14.05 -3.16
CA ASP A 33 -4.33 14.43 -3.03
C ASP A 33 -4.92 14.78 -4.40
N ALA A 34 -6.17 14.40 -4.62
CA ALA A 34 -6.86 14.63 -5.89
C ALA A 34 -7.17 16.11 -6.13
N TYR A 35 -7.33 16.88 -5.06
CA TYR A 35 -7.73 18.29 -5.14
C TYR A 35 -6.56 19.25 -4.85
N ASP A 36 -5.68 18.89 -3.92
CA ASP A 36 -4.52 19.71 -3.53
C ASP A 36 -3.24 19.05 -4.10
N LYS A 37 -3.03 19.26 -5.39
CA LYS A 37 -1.95 18.60 -6.12
C LYS A 37 -0.57 18.94 -5.54
N GLY A 38 0.26 17.89 -5.42
CA GLY A 38 1.58 17.97 -4.80
C GLY A 38 1.57 17.66 -3.32
N ARG A 39 0.40 17.59 -2.70
CA ARG A 39 0.27 17.27 -1.28
C ARG A 39 0.15 15.75 -1.10
N LEU A 40 1.14 15.15 -0.48
CA LEU A 40 1.21 13.70 -0.33
C LEU A 40 0.34 13.20 0.82
N MET A 41 -0.17 11.97 0.70
CA MET A 41 -1.02 11.32 1.72
C MET A 41 -0.37 11.29 3.09
N GLY A 42 0.95 11.16 3.17
CA GLY A 42 1.67 11.17 4.45
C GLY A 42 1.56 12.49 5.22
N THR A 43 1.36 13.62 4.51
CA THR A 43 1.16 14.90 5.21
C THR A 43 -0.21 14.97 5.89
N PHE A 44 -1.23 14.31 5.34
CA PHE A 44 -2.52 14.15 6.00
C PHE A 44 -2.40 13.26 7.24
N ALA A 45 -1.54 12.24 7.18
CA ALA A 45 -1.27 11.39 8.34
C ALA A 45 -0.60 12.21 9.46
N GLU A 46 0.33 13.11 9.10
CA GLU A 46 0.93 14.02 10.09
C GLU A 46 -0.12 14.96 10.71
N ASP A 47 -1.00 15.53 9.89
CA ASP A 47 -2.07 16.39 10.40
C ASP A 47 -3.00 15.61 11.34
N CYS A 48 -3.32 14.36 10.97
CA CYS A 48 -4.15 13.49 11.80
C CYS A 48 -3.46 13.17 13.13
N ALA A 49 -2.16 12.86 13.08
CA ALA A 49 -1.38 12.57 14.29
C ALA A 49 -1.35 13.78 15.24
N GLU A 50 -1.13 14.97 14.68
CA GLU A 50 -1.09 16.21 15.43
C GLU A 50 -2.48 16.52 16.04
N HIS A 51 -3.53 16.46 15.22
CA HIS A 51 -4.91 16.77 15.65
C HIS A 51 -5.37 15.84 16.79
N ASN A 52 -5.01 14.56 16.72
CA ASN A 52 -5.44 13.56 17.70
C ASN A 52 -4.43 13.30 18.81
N GLY A 53 -3.29 13.97 18.79
CA GLY A 53 -2.25 13.81 19.80
C GLY A 53 -1.57 12.45 19.78
N PHE A 54 -1.45 11.82 18.61
CA PHE A 54 -0.76 10.53 18.48
C PHE A 54 0.75 10.76 18.50
N THR A 55 1.41 10.28 19.54
CA THR A 55 2.85 10.48 19.65
C THR A 55 3.62 9.54 18.72
N ARG A 56 4.86 9.89 18.43
CA ARG A 56 5.77 9.06 17.65
C ARG A 56 5.91 7.66 18.28
N GLU A 57 6.05 7.62 19.59
CA GLU A 57 6.23 6.36 20.34
C GLU A 57 5.00 5.44 20.18
N ALA A 58 3.80 6.01 20.26
CA ALA A 58 2.56 5.24 20.11
C ALA A 58 2.44 4.67 18.69
N GLN A 59 2.78 5.48 17.68
CA GLN A 59 2.76 5.04 16.27
C GLN A 59 3.79 3.94 16.02
N ASP A 60 5.00 4.09 16.54
CA ASP A 60 6.05 3.08 16.40
C ASP A 60 5.69 1.79 17.16
N ALA A 61 5.07 1.89 18.34
CA ALA A 61 4.61 0.71 19.10
C ALA A 61 3.55 -0.07 18.29
N PHE A 62 2.63 0.66 17.64
CA PHE A 62 1.63 0.04 16.77
C PHE A 62 2.30 -0.67 15.59
N ALA A 63 3.27 -0.02 14.94
CA ALA A 63 3.99 -0.60 13.81
C ALA A 63 4.77 -1.85 14.23
N ILE A 64 5.43 -1.82 15.40
CA ILE A 64 6.16 -2.96 15.94
C ILE A 64 5.20 -4.12 16.20
N ALA A 65 4.05 -3.86 16.86
CA ALA A 65 3.06 -4.90 17.14
C ALA A 65 2.52 -5.52 15.84
N SER A 66 2.22 -4.70 14.84
CA SER A 66 1.74 -5.15 13.53
C SER A 66 2.77 -6.06 12.85
N LEU A 67 4.03 -5.61 12.85
CA LEU A 67 5.13 -6.36 12.23
C LEU A 67 5.40 -7.69 12.95
N THR A 68 5.38 -7.68 14.29
CA THR A 68 5.56 -8.90 15.10
C THR A 68 4.45 -9.91 14.78
N ARG A 69 3.20 -9.45 14.74
CA ARG A 69 2.06 -10.32 14.39
C ARG A 69 2.20 -10.91 12.99
N ALA A 70 2.69 -10.12 12.03
CA ALA A 70 2.91 -10.62 10.66
C ALA A 70 3.99 -11.69 10.64
N GLN A 71 5.10 -11.49 11.36
CA GLN A 71 6.18 -12.47 11.45
C GLN A 71 5.70 -13.77 12.13
N GLU A 72 4.90 -13.65 13.20
CA GLU A 72 4.31 -14.81 13.87
C GLU A 72 3.35 -15.56 12.95
N ALA A 73 2.51 -14.83 12.21
CA ALA A 73 1.56 -15.44 11.26
C ALA A 73 2.28 -16.22 10.17
N ILE A 74 3.40 -15.68 9.66
CA ILE A 74 4.24 -16.40 8.67
C ILE A 74 4.81 -17.67 9.31
N THR A 75 5.36 -17.57 10.51
CA THR A 75 6.00 -18.69 11.22
C THR A 75 5.01 -19.80 11.51
N HIS A 76 3.79 -19.46 11.94
CA HIS A 76 2.74 -20.42 12.27
C HIS A 76 1.94 -20.89 11.05
N GLY A 77 2.19 -20.32 9.87
CA GLY A 77 1.45 -20.67 8.66
C GLY A 77 -0.02 -20.26 8.68
N SER A 78 -0.34 -19.18 9.40
CA SER A 78 -1.75 -18.76 9.58
C SER A 78 -2.46 -18.47 8.26
N PHE A 79 -1.73 -18.09 7.23
CA PHE A 79 -2.29 -17.78 5.90
C PHE A 79 -1.94 -18.83 4.84
N ALA A 80 -1.42 -20.00 5.25
CA ALA A 80 -0.98 -21.03 4.31
C ALA A 80 -2.10 -21.50 3.36
N SER A 81 -3.33 -21.53 3.84
CA SER A 81 -4.49 -21.95 3.02
C SER A 81 -4.90 -20.93 1.96
N GLU A 82 -4.43 -19.68 2.06
CA GLU A 82 -4.77 -18.60 1.14
C GLU A 82 -3.64 -18.27 0.16
N ILE A 83 -2.43 -18.70 0.47
CA ILE A 83 -1.23 -18.36 -0.33
C ILE A 83 -1.15 -19.29 -1.54
N VAL A 84 -1.02 -18.68 -2.72
CA VAL A 84 -0.81 -19.42 -3.97
C VAL A 84 0.64 -19.15 -4.43
N PRO A 85 1.45 -20.19 -4.60
CA PRO A 85 2.84 -19.99 -5.06
C PRO A 85 2.89 -19.35 -6.44
N VAL A 86 3.82 -18.39 -6.61
CA VAL A 86 3.99 -17.70 -7.89
C VAL A 86 5.42 -17.96 -8.39
N GLN A 87 5.51 -18.42 -9.66
CA GLN A 87 6.80 -18.60 -10.33
C GLN A 87 7.22 -17.27 -10.94
N VAL A 88 8.43 -16.82 -10.57
CA VAL A 88 8.98 -15.58 -11.14
C VAL A 88 10.35 -15.87 -11.74
N THR A 89 10.71 -15.12 -12.76
CA THR A 89 12.03 -15.21 -13.37
C THR A 89 12.90 -14.06 -12.83
N VAL A 90 13.98 -14.42 -12.15
CA VAL A 90 14.93 -13.44 -11.62
C VAL A 90 16.25 -13.64 -12.37
N GLY A 91 16.52 -12.75 -13.32
CA GLY A 91 17.65 -12.93 -14.23
C GLY A 91 17.42 -14.13 -15.14
N LYS A 92 18.19 -15.20 -14.97
CA LYS A 92 18.05 -16.44 -15.76
C LYS A 92 17.46 -17.58 -14.95
N GLU A 93 17.10 -17.33 -13.69
CA GLU A 93 16.63 -18.39 -12.78
C GLU A 93 15.14 -18.29 -12.55
N GLN A 94 14.47 -19.46 -12.45
CA GLN A 94 13.09 -19.55 -12.01
C GLN A 94 13.08 -19.68 -10.48
N LYS A 95 12.25 -18.87 -9.84
CA LYS A 95 12.11 -18.86 -8.38
C LYS A 95 10.65 -18.94 -7.99
N THR A 96 10.33 -19.78 -7.03
CA THR A 96 8.97 -19.85 -6.49
C THR A 96 8.87 -18.93 -5.27
N ILE A 97 7.94 -17.98 -5.33
CA ILE A 97 7.65 -17.08 -4.21
C ILE A 97 6.46 -17.64 -3.45
N LEU A 98 6.66 -17.95 -2.18
CA LEU A 98 5.69 -18.55 -1.28
C LEU A 98 5.43 -17.71 -0.05
N HIS A 99 6.38 -16.86 0.32
CA HIS A 99 6.33 -16.11 1.57
C HIS A 99 6.41 -14.62 1.32
N ASP A 100 5.70 -13.86 2.15
CA ASP A 100 5.81 -12.40 2.17
C ASP A 100 7.25 -12.04 2.50
N GLU A 101 7.84 -11.18 1.69
CA GLU A 101 9.25 -10.83 1.81
C GLU A 101 9.51 -9.65 2.76
N GLN A 102 8.51 -8.83 3.05
CA GLN A 102 8.72 -7.60 3.83
C GLN A 102 8.87 -7.85 5.32
N PRO A 103 7.96 -8.60 5.99
CA PRO A 103 8.08 -8.76 7.45
C PRO A 103 9.41 -9.38 7.90
N PRO A 104 9.95 -10.42 7.21
CA PRO A 104 11.25 -10.96 7.63
C PRO A 104 12.43 -10.02 7.45
N LYS A 105 12.35 -9.08 6.51
CA LYS A 105 13.44 -8.13 6.24
C LYS A 105 13.44 -6.93 7.17
N ALA A 106 12.33 -6.70 7.86
CA ALA A 106 12.17 -5.51 8.68
C ALA A 106 13.05 -5.57 9.96
N ARG A 107 13.60 -4.42 10.30
CA ARG A 107 14.52 -4.28 11.46
C ARG A 107 13.78 -3.57 12.59
N LEU A 108 13.20 -4.35 13.52
CA LEU A 108 12.45 -3.82 14.66
C LEU A 108 13.32 -2.86 15.50
N ASP A 109 14.59 -3.20 15.64
CA ASP A 109 15.56 -2.42 16.42
C ASP A 109 15.84 -1.03 15.82
N LYS A 110 15.50 -0.80 14.57
CA LYS A 110 15.78 0.46 13.88
C LYS A 110 14.56 1.39 13.80
N ILE A 111 13.36 0.92 14.12
CA ILE A 111 12.13 1.69 13.92
C ILE A 111 12.20 3.05 14.64
N ALA A 112 12.57 3.05 15.92
CA ALA A 112 12.62 4.28 16.70
C ALA A 112 13.64 5.31 16.19
N SER A 113 14.66 4.85 15.44
CA SER A 113 15.71 5.74 14.92
C SER A 113 15.41 6.33 13.53
N LEU A 114 14.31 5.93 12.90
CA LEU A 114 13.96 6.42 11.57
C LEU A 114 13.54 7.90 11.62
N LYS A 115 13.95 8.62 10.59
CA LYS A 115 13.57 10.03 10.45
C LYS A 115 12.16 10.15 9.88
N PRO A 116 11.42 11.21 10.28
CA PRO A 116 10.13 11.48 9.65
C PRO A 116 10.28 11.64 8.14
N ALA A 117 9.29 11.17 7.39
CA ALA A 117 9.35 11.10 5.93
C ALA A 117 8.62 12.25 5.23
N PHE A 118 7.68 12.93 5.90
CA PHE A 118 6.76 13.87 5.25
C PHE A 118 6.83 15.30 5.81
N ARG A 119 7.36 15.46 7.01
CA ARG A 119 7.43 16.78 7.68
C ARG A 119 8.65 16.80 8.61
N ASP A 120 9.43 17.88 8.57
CA ASP A 120 10.51 18.07 9.54
C ASP A 120 9.92 18.13 10.95
N GLY A 121 10.47 17.35 11.86
CA GLY A 121 9.94 17.23 13.22
C GLY A 121 8.63 16.45 13.32
N GLY A 122 8.23 15.78 12.24
CA GLY A 122 7.01 14.96 12.22
C GLY A 122 7.18 13.63 12.91
N THR A 123 6.13 12.80 12.80
CA THR A 123 6.05 11.51 13.49
C THR A 123 5.91 10.32 12.53
N VAL A 124 5.51 10.57 11.26
CA VAL A 124 5.23 9.52 10.28
C VAL A 124 6.54 9.13 9.58
N THR A 125 6.89 7.86 9.66
CA THR A 125 8.14 7.31 9.10
C THR A 125 7.86 6.20 8.10
N ALA A 126 8.90 5.72 7.44
CA ALA A 126 8.78 4.57 6.54
C ALA A 126 8.32 3.30 7.24
N ALA A 127 8.54 3.17 8.55
CA ALA A 127 8.15 1.96 9.30
C ALA A 127 6.71 2.01 9.81
N ASN A 128 6.18 3.21 10.11
CA ASN A 128 4.80 3.34 10.56
C ASN A 128 3.85 3.83 9.45
N SER A 129 4.30 3.68 8.18
CA SER A 129 3.51 3.96 6.97
C SER A 129 3.31 2.68 6.17
N SER A 130 2.31 2.67 5.30
CA SER A 130 2.10 1.57 4.35
C SER A 130 3.23 1.53 3.31
N SER A 131 3.64 0.33 2.94
CA SER A 131 4.60 0.15 1.87
C SER A 131 3.96 0.39 0.50
N ILE A 132 4.79 0.74 -0.48
CA ILE A 132 4.38 0.81 -1.88
C ILE A 132 4.50 -0.61 -2.44
N SER A 133 3.36 -1.27 -2.62
CA SER A 133 3.33 -2.68 -3.02
C SER A 133 2.34 -2.91 -4.17
N ASP A 134 2.67 -3.87 -5.02
CA ASP A 134 1.75 -4.28 -6.09
C ASP A 134 0.67 -5.18 -5.49
N GLY A 135 -0.54 -5.05 -6.00
CA GLY A 135 -1.65 -5.88 -5.55
C GLY A 135 -2.83 -5.78 -6.50
N ALA A 136 -3.71 -6.76 -6.42
CA ALA A 136 -4.95 -6.77 -7.18
C ALA A 136 -6.02 -7.53 -6.39
N ALA A 137 -7.28 -7.13 -6.59
CA ALA A 137 -8.40 -7.81 -5.97
C ALA A 137 -9.58 -7.84 -6.95
N ALA A 138 -10.41 -8.85 -6.82
CA ALA A 138 -11.62 -8.96 -7.62
C ALA A 138 -12.79 -9.40 -6.74
N LEU A 139 -13.93 -8.75 -6.90
CA LEU A 139 -15.16 -9.07 -6.17
C LEU A 139 -16.28 -9.28 -7.18
N LEU A 140 -17.08 -10.32 -6.96
CA LEU A 140 -18.28 -10.56 -7.77
C LEU A 140 -19.51 -10.07 -6.99
N LEU A 141 -20.14 -9.04 -7.51
CA LEU A 141 -21.32 -8.42 -6.90
C LEU A 141 -22.56 -8.80 -7.69
N MET A 142 -23.63 -9.20 -6.99
CA MET A 142 -24.91 -9.49 -7.63
C MET A 142 -26.03 -9.37 -6.57
N ARG A 143 -27.28 -9.33 -7.05
CA ARG A 143 -28.44 -9.38 -6.15
C ARG A 143 -28.48 -10.73 -5.45
N GLU A 144 -28.82 -10.73 -4.17
CA GLU A 144 -28.91 -11.96 -3.37
C GLU A 144 -29.81 -13.01 -4.03
N SER A 145 -30.95 -12.58 -4.55
CA SER A 145 -31.89 -13.47 -5.25
C SER A 145 -31.25 -14.17 -6.46
N GLN A 146 -30.32 -13.52 -7.14
CA GLN A 146 -29.60 -14.14 -8.26
C GLN A 146 -28.52 -15.11 -7.77
N ALA A 147 -27.86 -14.79 -6.66
CA ALA A 147 -26.89 -15.69 -6.07
C ALA A 147 -27.56 -17.01 -5.65
N LEU A 148 -28.71 -16.90 -4.96
CA LEU A 148 -29.47 -18.07 -4.53
C LEU A 148 -29.95 -18.91 -5.70
N LYS A 149 -30.46 -18.28 -6.77
CA LYS A 149 -30.90 -19.01 -7.99
C LYS A 149 -29.75 -19.77 -8.66
N ARG A 150 -28.51 -19.31 -8.48
CA ARG A 150 -27.31 -19.94 -9.04
C ARG A 150 -26.66 -20.91 -8.07
N GLY A 151 -27.24 -21.12 -6.91
CA GLY A 151 -26.69 -22.01 -5.86
C GLY A 151 -25.41 -21.44 -5.22
N LEU A 152 -25.21 -20.13 -5.31
CA LEU A 152 -24.05 -19.47 -4.74
C LEU A 152 -24.37 -18.99 -3.33
N LYS A 153 -23.43 -19.20 -2.42
CA LYS A 153 -23.55 -18.70 -1.04
C LYS A 153 -22.91 -17.33 -0.95
N PRO A 154 -23.67 -16.26 -0.61
CA PRO A 154 -23.07 -14.95 -0.40
C PRO A 154 -22.06 -14.97 0.76
N LEU A 155 -20.94 -14.31 0.56
CA LEU A 155 -19.92 -14.17 1.61
C LEU A 155 -20.23 -13.00 2.53
N ALA A 156 -20.89 -12.01 1.98
CA ALA A 156 -21.28 -10.81 2.73
C ALA A 156 -22.47 -10.12 2.04
N UNK A 157 -23.17 -9.20 2.62
CA UNK A 157 -24.18 -8.47 2.06
C UNK A 157 -23.86 -7.02 2.23
N UNK A 158 -23.98 -6.39 1.56
CA UNK A 158 -23.86 -5.12 1.60
C UNK A 158 -25.03 -4.58 2.14
N UNK A 159 -25.23 -4.53 2.97
CA UNK A 159 -26.26 -4.02 3.52
C UNK A 159 -26.04 -2.62 3.63
N CYS A 160 -26.91 -1.77 3.15
CA CYS A 160 -26.97 -0.33 3.34
C CYS A 160 -27.66 -0.01 4.65
N CYS A 161 -27.02 0.80 5.47
CA CYS A 161 -27.61 1.34 6.69
C CYS A 161 -28.42 2.61 6.39
#